data_82487a01f4527eccb1173bc0379f509f
#
_entry.id   82487a01f4527eccb1173bc0379f509f
#
_cell.length_a   1.000
_cell.length_b   1.000
_cell.length_c   1.000
_cell.angle_alpha   90.00
_cell.angle_beta   90.00
_cell.angle_gamma   90.00
#
_symmetry.space_group_name_H-M   'P 1'
#
loop_
_entity.id
_entity.type
_entity.pdbx_description
1 polymer ?
#
loop_
_entity_poly.entity_id
_entity_poly.type
_entity_poly.pdbx_seq_one_letter_code
_entity_poly.pdbx_strand_id
1 'polypeptide(L)'
;MHLTPREQEKLMIVVAADLARRRQARGLKLNYVEAVAIITAEVMEAARDGKTVAEIMSSGAKILRRDQVMEGVPEMIHEVQVEATFPDGTKLVTIHDPITGAGPR
;
A
#
# COMPACT_ATOMS: atom_id res chain seq x y z
N MET A 1 -2.03 17.00 21.84
CA MET A 1 -2.05 15.57 21.49
C MET A 1 -0.64 15.07 21.36
N HIS A 2 -0.35 13.94 21.98
CA HIS A 2 0.98 13.33 21.91
C HIS A 2 0.89 12.03 21.13
N LEU A 3 1.60 11.97 20.01
CA LEU A 3 1.65 10.78 19.17
C LEU A 3 2.93 10.00 19.43
N THR A 4 2.82 8.68 19.50
CA THR A 4 4.00 7.83 19.55
C THR A 4 4.75 7.88 18.21
N PRO A 5 6.05 7.52 18.17
CA PRO A 5 6.79 7.45 16.90
C PRO A 5 6.10 6.54 15.87
N ARG A 6 5.51 5.44 16.32
CA ARG A 6 4.79 4.52 15.44
C ARG A 6 3.54 5.17 14.83
N GLU A 7 2.80 5.95 15.63
CA GLU A 7 1.64 6.69 15.13
C GLU A 7 2.06 7.79 14.15
N GLN A 8 3.20 8.45 14.41
CA GLN A 8 3.75 9.44 13.50
C GLN A 8 4.12 8.82 12.15
N GLU A 9 4.76 7.64 12.16
CA GLU A 9 5.08 6.92 10.93
C GLU A 9 3.83 6.62 10.11
N LYS A 10 2.77 6.15 10.75
CA LYS A 10 1.52 5.85 10.06
C LYS A 10 0.92 7.09 9.42
N LEU A 11 0.96 8.22 10.11
CA LEU A 11 0.49 9.49 9.53
C LEU A 11 1.34 9.92 8.34
N MET A 12 2.66 9.75 8.40
CA MET A 12 3.54 10.06 7.28
C MET A 12 3.23 9.16 6.06
N ILE A 13 2.92 7.90 6.29
CA ILE A 13 2.52 6.99 5.22
C ILE A 13 1.24 7.49 4.54
N VAL A 14 0.26 7.91 5.32
CA VAL A 14 -1.00 8.44 4.79
C VAL A 14 -0.74 9.69 3.93
N VAL A 15 0.08 10.60 4.43
CA VAL A 15 0.43 11.81 3.69
C VAL A 15 1.15 11.46 2.37
N ALA A 16 2.11 10.54 2.44
CA ALA A 16 2.83 10.08 1.25
C ALA A 16 1.90 9.42 0.23
N ALA A 17 0.96 8.61 0.71
CA ALA A 17 -0.02 7.95 -0.15
C ALA A 17 -0.96 8.97 -0.81
N ASP A 18 -1.44 9.95 -0.06
CA ASP A 18 -2.30 11.00 -0.61
C ASP A 18 -1.58 11.80 -1.70
N LEU A 19 -0.32 12.14 -1.47
CA LEU A 19 0.48 12.83 -2.48
C LEU A 19 0.66 11.95 -3.73
N ALA A 20 0.95 10.67 -3.53
CA ALA A 20 1.09 9.72 -4.62
C ALA A 20 -0.21 9.61 -5.45
N ARG A 21 -1.36 9.57 -4.79
CA ARG A 21 -2.67 9.54 -5.46
C ARG A 21 -2.91 10.80 -6.30
N ARG A 22 -2.50 11.96 -5.80
CA ARG A 22 -2.60 13.21 -6.57
C ARG A 22 -1.76 13.16 -7.84
N ARG A 23 -0.56 12.58 -7.75
CA ARG A 23 0.33 12.42 -8.91
C ARG A 23 -0.25 11.42 -9.91
N GLN A 24 -0.78 10.32 -9.40
CA GLN A 24 -1.47 9.32 -10.23
C GLN A 24 -2.65 9.95 -10.98
N ALA A 25 -3.43 10.79 -10.30
CA ALA A 25 -4.58 11.45 -10.90
C ALA A 25 -4.19 12.40 -12.05
N ARG A 26 -2.95 12.91 -12.04
CA ARG A 26 -2.42 13.73 -13.13
C ARG A 26 -1.84 12.89 -14.28
N GLY A 27 -1.95 11.58 -14.21
CA GLY A 27 -1.43 10.68 -15.24
C GLY A 27 0.04 10.32 -15.09
N LEU A 28 0.67 10.67 -13.95
CA LEU A 28 2.07 10.29 -13.71
C LEU A 28 2.17 8.83 -13.31
N LYS A 29 3.20 8.15 -13.79
CA LYS A 29 3.51 6.81 -13.33
C LYS A 29 4.21 6.89 -11.98
N LEU A 30 3.83 6.01 -11.07
CA LEU A 30 4.31 6.05 -9.70
C LEU A 30 5.73 5.49 -9.59
N ASN A 31 6.55 6.13 -8.77
CA ASN A 31 7.87 5.60 -8.43
C ASN A 31 7.75 4.57 -7.30
N TYR A 32 8.89 4.00 -6.90
CA TYR A 32 8.95 2.97 -5.85
C TYR A 32 8.30 3.44 -4.55
N VAL A 33 8.70 4.59 -4.05
CA VAL A 33 8.21 5.12 -2.76
C VAL A 33 6.71 5.37 -2.81
N GLU A 34 6.24 5.96 -3.90
CA GLU A 34 4.83 6.25 -4.10
C GLU A 34 3.99 4.98 -4.15
N ALA A 35 4.48 3.97 -4.87
CA ALA A 35 3.78 2.69 -4.97
C ALA A 35 3.68 2.00 -3.61
N VAL A 36 4.78 1.93 -2.87
CA VAL A 36 4.80 1.33 -1.53
C VAL A 36 3.87 2.07 -0.58
N ALA A 37 3.87 3.41 -0.63
CA ALA A 37 3.01 4.22 0.24
C ALA A 37 1.53 3.93 -0.01
N ILE A 38 1.11 3.85 -1.28
CA ILE A 38 -0.28 3.56 -1.64
C ILE A 38 -0.69 2.17 -1.16
N ILE A 39 0.14 1.16 -1.43
CA ILE A 39 -0.17 -0.22 -1.00
C ILE A 39 -0.28 -0.29 0.52
N THR A 40 0.66 0.32 1.23
CA THR A 40 0.68 0.32 2.69
C THR A 40 -0.57 0.99 3.27
N ALA A 41 -0.94 2.16 2.76
CA ALA A 41 -2.11 2.89 3.23
C ALA A 41 -3.41 2.11 2.97
N GLU A 42 -3.54 1.49 1.80
CA GLU A 42 -4.72 0.67 1.48
C GLU A 42 -4.85 -0.53 2.41
N VAL A 43 -3.73 -1.19 2.74
CA VAL A 43 -3.72 -2.31 3.70
C VAL A 43 -4.18 -1.82 5.08
N MET A 44 -3.67 -0.69 5.53
CA MET A 44 -4.04 -0.13 6.83
C MET A 44 -5.55 0.17 6.90
N GLU A 45 -6.10 0.75 5.83
CA GLU A 45 -7.52 1.08 5.77
C GLU A 45 -8.40 -0.16 5.67
N ALA A 46 -7.97 -1.18 4.93
CA ALA A 46 -8.69 -2.44 4.86
C ALA A 46 -8.78 -3.12 6.23
N ALA A 47 -7.71 -3.07 7.00
CA ALA A 47 -7.71 -3.59 8.37
C ALA A 47 -8.69 -2.80 9.25
N ARG A 48 -8.71 -1.48 9.11
CA ARG A 48 -9.63 -0.61 9.85
C ARG A 48 -11.09 -0.90 9.48
N ASP A 49 -11.35 -1.27 8.23
CA ASP A 49 -12.66 -1.64 7.73
C ASP A 49 -13.13 -3.00 8.25
N GLY A 50 -12.26 -3.75 8.91
CA GLY A 50 -12.60 -5.05 9.48
C GLY A 50 -12.36 -6.23 8.54
N LYS A 51 -11.63 -6.05 7.45
CA LYS A 51 -11.28 -7.16 6.57
C LYS A 51 -10.29 -8.10 7.26
N THR A 52 -10.35 -9.38 6.90
CA THR A 52 -9.42 -10.38 7.47
C THR A 52 -8.05 -10.27 6.82
N VAL A 53 -7.04 -10.82 7.49
CA VAL A 53 -5.67 -10.89 6.93
C VAL A 53 -5.70 -11.59 5.57
N ALA A 54 -6.41 -12.69 5.45
CA ALA A 54 -6.51 -13.46 4.20
C ALA A 54 -7.11 -12.61 3.06
N GLU A 55 -8.20 -11.89 3.35
CA GLU A 55 -8.83 -11.00 2.38
C GLU A 55 -7.88 -9.91 1.91
N ILE A 56 -7.15 -9.31 2.85
CA ILE A 56 -6.21 -8.23 2.57
C ILE A 56 -5.02 -8.74 1.74
N MET A 57 -4.50 -9.92 2.05
CA MET A 57 -3.41 -10.52 1.28
C MET A 57 -3.85 -10.76 -0.18
N SER A 58 -5.08 -11.16 -0.38
CA SER A 58 -5.62 -11.36 -1.72
C SER A 58 -5.85 -10.03 -2.45
N SER A 59 -6.53 -9.08 -1.81
CA SER A 59 -6.83 -7.78 -2.43
C SER A 59 -5.61 -6.89 -2.60
N GLY A 60 -4.61 -7.05 -1.75
CA GLY A 60 -3.38 -6.25 -1.78
C GLY A 60 -2.58 -6.42 -3.07
N ALA A 61 -2.72 -7.55 -3.75
CA ALA A 61 -2.06 -7.80 -5.02
C ALA A 61 -2.79 -7.15 -6.20
N LYS A 62 -3.89 -6.44 -5.96
CA LYS A 62 -4.73 -5.84 -7.00
C LYS A 62 -4.84 -4.31 -6.85
N ILE A 63 -4.11 -3.72 -5.92
CA ILE A 63 -4.18 -2.27 -5.66
C ILE A 63 -3.58 -1.48 -6.82
N LEU A 64 -2.44 -1.93 -7.34
CA LEU A 64 -1.74 -1.27 -8.44
C LEU A 64 -1.44 -2.26 -9.56
N ARG A 65 -1.58 -1.79 -10.80
CA ARG A 65 -1.20 -2.53 -12.01
C ARG A 65 0.18 -2.08 -12.47
N ARG A 66 0.82 -2.91 -13.28
CA ARG A 66 2.16 -2.60 -13.84
C ARG A 66 2.17 -1.31 -14.67
N ASP A 67 1.07 -1.01 -15.35
CA ASP A 67 0.98 0.19 -16.17
C ASP A 67 0.84 1.49 -15.36
N GLN A 68 0.59 1.38 -14.07
CA GLN A 68 0.43 2.53 -13.18
C GLN A 68 1.72 2.96 -12.50
N VAL A 69 2.79 2.18 -12.67
CA VAL A 69 4.08 2.45 -12.04
C VAL A 69 5.17 2.57 -13.09
N MET A 70 6.29 3.18 -12.70
CA MET A 70 7.44 3.31 -13.58
C MET A 70 8.03 1.94 -13.90
N GLU A 71 8.71 1.84 -15.04
CA GLU A 71 9.40 0.63 -15.43
C GLU A 71 10.40 0.21 -14.35
N GLY A 72 10.43 -1.07 -14.05
CA GLY A 72 11.33 -1.64 -13.03
C GLY A 72 10.76 -1.63 -11.62
N VAL A 73 9.74 -0.82 -11.33
CA VAL A 73 9.15 -0.75 -9.98
C VAL A 73 8.54 -2.08 -9.55
N PRO A 74 7.77 -2.79 -10.40
CA PRO A 74 7.20 -4.08 -9.98
C PRO A 74 8.26 -5.08 -9.53
N GLU A 75 9.39 -5.11 -10.21
CA GLU A 75 10.48 -6.06 -9.92
C GLU A 75 11.27 -5.68 -8.67
N MET A 76 11.17 -4.42 -8.23
CA MET A 76 11.80 -3.94 -7.00
C MET A 76 10.98 -4.26 -5.75
N ILE A 77 9.69 -4.56 -5.91
CA ILE A 77 8.80 -4.78 -4.77
C ILE A 77 8.38 -6.25 -4.75
N HIS A 78 9.16 -7.07 -4.04
CA HIS A 78 8.85 -8.49 -3.88
C HIS A 78 7.76 -8.71 -2.84
N GLU A 79 7.74 -7.88 -1.81
CA GLU A 79 6.70 -7.92 -0.80
C GLU A 79 6.60 -6.57 -0.09
N VAL A 80 5.44 -6.31 0.48
CA VAL A 80 5.21 -5.18 1.37
C VAL A 80 4.70 -5.73 2.68
N GLN A 81 5.39 -5.43 3.78
CA GLN A 81 4.97 -5.82 5.10
C GLN A 81 4.38 -4.63 5.82
N VAL A 82 3.18 -4.80 6.33
CA VAL A 82 2.44 -3.72 7.00
C VAL A 82 1.99 -4.18 8.36
N GLU A 83 2.36 -3.43 9.39
CA GLU A 83 1.79 -3.59 10.71
C GLU A 83 0.48 -2.80 10.75
N ALA A 84 -0.64 -3.51 10.81
CA ALA A 84 -1.96 -2.89 10.75
C ALA A 84 -2.77 -3.24 11.98
N THR A 85 -3.66 -2.32 12.37
CA THR A 85 -4.53 -2.51 13.52
C THR A 85 -5.89 -3.00 13.06
N PHE A 86 -6.19 -4.23 13.44
CA PHE A 86 -7.48 -4.89 13.19
C PHE A 86 -8.39 -4.70 14.41
N PRO A 87 -9.70 -5.00 14.28
CA PRO A 87 -10.60 -4.91 15.42
C PRO A 87 -10.14 -5.74 16.63
N ASP A 88 -9.44 -6.84 16.40
CA ASP A 88 -8.97 -7.73 17.46
C ASP A 88 -7.48 -7.56 17.81
N GLY A 89 -6.84 -6.52 17.30
CA GLY A 89 -5.45 -6.20 17.66
C GLY A 89 -4.54 -5.94 16.46
N THR A 90 -3.29 -5.63 16.77
CA THR A 90 -2.28 -5.34 15.76
C THR A 90 -1.70 -6.64 15.20
N LYS A 91 -1.60 -6.72 13.88
CA LYS A 91 -1.05 -7.87 13.17
C LYS A 91 -0.15 -7.42 12.04
N LEU A 92 0.82 -8.26 11.69
CA LEU A 92 1.65 -8.04 10.52
C LEU A 92 0.99 -8.68 9.30
N VAL A 93 0.80 -7.89 8.26
CA VAL A 93 0.26 -8.36 6.97
C VAL A 93 1.37 -8.29 5.94
N THR A 94 1.59 -9.38 5.21
CA THR A 94 2.57 -9.44 4.13
C THR A 94 1.83 -9.57 2.81
N ILE A 95 2.05 -8.60 1.91
CA ILE A 95 1.54 -8.66 0.54
C ILE A 95 2.69 -9.12 -0.34
N HIS A 96 2.55 -10.30 -0.91
CA HIS A 96 3.56 -10.88 -1.80
C HIS A 96 3.33 -10.41 -3.24
N ASP A 97 4.40 -10.02 -3.92
CA ASP A 97 4.38 -9.61 -5.33
C ASP A 97 3.19 -8.70 -5.64
N PRO A 98 3.12 -7.53 -4.99
CA PRO A 98 1.89 -6.72 -5.03
C PRO A 98 1.59 -6.11 -6.41
N ILE A 99 2.57 -6.06 -7.30
CA ILE A 99 2.37 -5.45 -8.63
C ILE A 99 2.74 -6.48 -9.69
N THR A 100 1.93 -7.54 -9.79
CA THR A 100 2.11 -8.61 -10.79
C THR A 100 1.03 -8.57 -11.86
N GLY A 101 -0.01 -7.78 -11.65
CA GLY A 101 -1.09 -7.67 -12.61
C GLY A 101 -0.60 -7.21 -13.96
N ALA A 102 -1.17 -7.79 -15.03
CA ALA A 102 -0.87 -7.34 -16.38
C ALA A 102 -1.32 -5.88 -16.53
N GLY A 103 -0.50 -5.08 -17.20
CA GLY A 103 -0.91 -3.76 -17.63
C GLY A 103 -2.01 -3.85 -18.69
N PRO A 104 -2.45 -2.71 -19.25
CA PRO A 104 -3.43 -2.71 -20.32
C PRO A 104 -2.87 -3.51 -21.50
N ARG A 105 -3.73 -4.30 -22.08
CA ARG A 105 -3.36 -5.18 -23.20
C ARG A 105 -3.85 -4.63 -24.51
#